data_df59ebdc806708ba1408238d8b768ae5
#
_entry.id   df59ebdc806708ba1408238d8b768ae5
#
_cell.length_a   1.000
_cell.length_b   1.000
_cell.length_c   1.000
_cell.angle_alpha   90.00
_cell.angle_beta   90.00
_cell.angle_gamma   90.00
#
_symmetry.space_group_name_H-M   'P 1'
#
loop_
_entity.id
_entity.type
_entity.pdbx_description
1 polymer ?
#
loop_
_entity_poly.entity_id
_entity_poly.type
_entity_poly.pdbx_seq_one_letter_code
_entity_poly.pdbx_strand_id
1 'polypeptide(L)'
;TAVPFIGNNQLADLRPSINVEGAHKIDGSFALHPILKNFKSQWDEGKAAILHASSIPYTGRSHFEGQNLMETGGLIPYNDYTGWLGRGMESAGMKALSISLPMPLLLRGNIDNDNFYPSKRPMPSADVMALLAQSYHGEDGLMRAMAKVRARPVSMATGTGDNKDIDSLAKTAALQIRQEGGPSVAVFDLGGFDTHSFQGGD
;
A
#
# COMPACT_ATOMS: atom_id res chain seq x y z
N THR A 1 -12.43 -1.38 -4.00
CA THR A 1 -12.93 -2.72 -3.72
C THR A 1 -14.43 -2.66 -3.52
N ALA A 2 -15.16 -2.70 -4.61
CA ALA A 2 -16.60 -2.67 -4.52
C ALA A 2 -17.11 -4.05 -4.07
N VAL A 3 -17.88 -4.06 -3.00
CA VAL A 3 -18.75 -5.18 -2.65
C VAL A 3 -20.15 -4.82 -3.18
N PRO A 4 -20.56 -5.28 -4.38
CA PRO A 4 -21.84 -4.92 -4.90
C PRO A 4 -22.96 -5.50 -4.02
N PHE A 5 -23.98 -4.69 -3.78
CA PHE A 5 -25.16 -5.09 -3.02
C PHE A 5 -26.14 -5.80 -3.96
N ILE A 6 -26.07 -7.11 -4.03
CA ILE A 6 -26.89 -7.92 -4.97
C ILE A 6 -28.32 -8.17 -4.50
N GLY A 7 -28.62 -7.89 -3.22
CA GLY A 7 -29.98 -8.02 -2.67
C GLY A 7 -30.92 -6.86 -3.00
N ASN A 8 -30.41 -5.79 -3.64
CA ASN A 8 -31.21 -4.65 -4.03
C ASN A 8 -31.72 -4.81 -5.46
N ASN A 9 -33.02 -5.01 -5.63
CA ASN A 9 -33.66 -5.18 -6.95
C ASN A 9 -33.53 -3.93 -7.84
N GLN A 10 -33.24 -2.76 -7.27
CA GLN A 10 -33.06 -1.51 -8.00
C GLN A 10 -31.60 -1.26 -8.39
N LEU A 11 -30.69 -2.16 -8.08
CA LEU A 11 -29.26 -1.95 -8.35
C LEU A 11 -28.98 -1.71 -9.83
N ALA A 12 -29.58 -2.49 -10.70
CA ALA A 12 -29.43 -2.36 -12.15
C ALA A 12 -29.97 -1.04 -12.69
N ASP A 13 -31.09 -0.56 -12.14
CA ASP A 13 -31.69 0.72 -12.52
C ASP A 13 -30.86 1.92 -12.04
N LEU A 14 -30.33 1.83 -10.83
CA LEU A 14 -29.52 2.89 -10.22
C LEU A 14 -28.10 2.95 -10.81
N ARG A 15 -27.59 1.85 -11.32
CA ARG A 15 -26.21 1.70 -11.82
C ARG A 15 -26.16 0.86 -13.09
N PRO A 16 -26.77 1.30 -14.19
CA PRO A 16 -26.93 0.49 -15.40
C PRO A 16 -25.60 0.17 -16.10
N SER A 17 -24.56 0.97 -15.88
CA SER A 17 -23.23 0.77 -16.46
C SER A 17 -22.29 -0.08 -15.59
N ILE A 18 -22.69 -0.44 -14.36
CA ILE A 18 -21.86 -1.27 -13.48
C ILE A 18 -22.30 -2.72 -13.58
N ASN A 19 -21.49 -3.52 -14.26
CA ASN A 19 -21.75 -4.95 -14.39
C ASN A 19 -21.35 -5.68 -13.10
N VAL A 20 -22.30 -6.47 -12.57
CA VAL A 20 -22.10 -7.36 -11.41
C VAL A 20 -22.16 -8.84 -11.79
N GLU A 21 -22.19 -9.15 -13.08
CA GLU A 21 -22.19 -10.52 -13.58
C GLU A 21 -20.91 -11.25 -13.13
N GLY A 22 -21.07 -12.50 -12.71
CA GLY A 22 -19.95 -13.29 -12.20
C GLY A 22 -19.49 -12.92 -10.79
N ALA A 23 -20.16 -12.00 -10.10
CA ALA A 23 -19.81 -11.62 -8.72
C ALA A 23 -19.86 -12.82 -7.76
N HIS A 24 -18.87 -12.93 -6.89
CA HIS A 24 -18.79 -14.01 -5.89
C HIS A 24 -19.67 -13.68 -4.68
N LYS A 25 -20.78 -14.38 -4.51
CA LYS A 25 -21.68 -14.21 -3.36
C LYS A 25 -20.92 -14.52 -2.05
N ILE A 26 -21.08 -13.65 -1.05
CA ILE A 26 -20.56 -13.84 0.30
C ILE A 26 -21.68 -14.05 1.31
N ASP A 27 -22.84 -13.44 1.07
CA ASP A 27 -24.07 -13.64 1.83
C ASP A 27 -25.31 -13.36 0.95
N GLY A 28 -26.49 -13.21 1.57
CA GLY A 28 -27.75 -12.94 0.86
C GLY A 28 -27.85 -11.55 0.23
N SER A 29 -26.98 -10.59 0.60
CA SER A 29 -27.07 -9.20 0.18
C SER A 29 -25.81 -8.71 -0.54
N PHE A 30 -24.67 -9.30 -0.26
CA PHE A 30 -23.36 -8.83 -0.75
C PHE A 30 -22.64 -9.85 -1.60
N ALA A 31 -21.87 -9.35 -2.56
CA ALA A 31 -20.98 -10.15 -3.37
C ALA A 31 -19.68 -9.38 -3.65
N LEU A 32 -18.61 -10.11 -3.88
CA LEU A 32 -17.31 -9.58 -4.26
C LEU A 32 -17.20 -9.47 -5.77
N HIS A 33 -16.46 -8.48 -6.22
CA HIS A 33 -16.10 -8.38 -7.65
C HIS A 33 -15.43 -9.67 -8.14
N PRO A 34 -15.66 -10.12 -9.38
CA PRO A 34 -15.17 -11.40 -9.91
C PRO A 34 -13.65 -11.60 -9.77
N ILE A 35 -12.87 -10.51 -9.87
CA ILE A 35 -11.40 -10.54 -9.73
C ILE A 35 -10.95 -10.95 -8.31
N LEU A 36 -11.81 -10.82 -7.30
CA LEU A 36 -11.49 -11.08 -5.89
C LEU A 36 -11.68 -12.54 -5.47
N LYS A 37 -11.48 -13.50 -6.39
CA LYS A 37 -11.62 -14.94 -6.12
C LYS A 37 -10.76 -15.43 -4.95
N ASN A 38 -9.52 -14.94 -4.83
CA ASN A 38 -8.62 -15.32 -3.74
C ASN A 38 -9.10 -14.76 -2.39
N PHE A 39 -9.65 -13.54 -2.38
CA PHE A 39 -10.27 -12.98 -1.19
C PHE A 39 -11.52 -13.78 -0.79
N LYS A 40 -12.33 -14.23 -1.77
CA LYS A 40 -13.46 -15.10 -1.53
C LYS A 40 -13.05 -16.41 -0.85
N SER A 41 -11.95 -17.02 -1.28
CA SER A 41 -11.41 -18.21 -0.62
C SER A 41 -11.06 -17.94 0.85
N GLN A 42 -10.41 -16.82 1.15
CA GLN A 42 -10.09 -16.44 2.53
C GLN A 42 -11.35 -16.13 3.35
N TRP A 43 -12.38 -15.58 2.72
CA TRP A 43 -13.70 -15.37 3.35
C TRP A 43 -14.34 -16.70 3.73
N ASP A 44 -14.37 -17.67 2.82
CA ASP A 44 -14.98 -18.99 3.05
C ASP A 44 -14.25 -19.79 4.14
N GLU A 45 -12.97 -19.54 4.31
CA GLU A 45 -12.13 -20.12 5.38
C GLU A 45 -12.25 -19.37 6.71
N GLY A 46 -13.06 -18.31 6.80
CA GLY A 46 -13.18 -17.47 8.00
C GLY A 46 -11.95 -16.63 8.31
N LYS A 47 -11.06 -16.44 7.33
CA LYS A 47 -9.81 -15.67 7.48
C LYS A 47 -9.89 -14.24 6.96
N ALA A 48 -11.03 -13.83 6.45
CA ALA A 48 -11.26 -12.48 5.94
C ALA A 48 -12.54 -11.91 6.52
N ALA A 49 -12.57 -10.58 6.66
CA ALA A 49 -13.73 -9.82 7.10
C ALA A 49 -13.88 -8.54 6.27
N ILE A 50 -15.11 -8.03 6.19
CA ILE A 50 -15.43 -6.78 5.50
C ILE A 50 -16.14 -5.87 6.48
N LEU A 51 -15.61 -4.67 6.66
CA LEU A 51 -16.24 -3.63 7.46
C LEU A 51 -16.99 -2.67 6.52
N HIS A 52 -18.31 -2.77 6.52
CA HIS A 52 -19.17 -1.94 5.69
C HIS A 52 -19.35 -0.53 6.29
N ALA A 53 -19.61 0.45 5.41
CA ALA A 53 -19.96 1.83 5.77
C ALA A 53 -18.96 2.50 6.72
N SER A 54 -17.69 2.13 6.66
CA SER A 54 -16.62 2.77 7.42
C SER A 54 -16.06 3.95 6.64
N SER A 55 -15.83 5.07 7.34
CA SER A 55 -15.22 6.27 6.78
C SER A 55 -14.41 7.02 7.82
N ILE A 56 -13.54 7.91 7.37
CA ILE A 56 -12.90 8.90 8.23
C ILE A 56 -13.87 10.04 8.54
N PRO A 57 -13.71 10.78 9.65
CA PRO A 57 -14.54 11.92 10.02
C PRO A 57 -14.19 13.17 9.19
N TYR A 58 -14.28 13.05 7.87
CA TYR A 58 -13.96 14.10 6.92
C TYR A 58 -15.13 14.30 5.96
N THR A 59 -15.66 15.52 5.90
CA THR A 59 -16.81 15.89 5.06
C THR A 59 -16.44 16.82 3.89
N GLY A 60 -15.17 17.18 3.74
CA GLY A 60 -14.66 17.97 2.62
C GLY A 60 -14.66 17.20 1.29
N ARG A 61 -14.33 17.91 0.22
CA ARG A 61 -14.32 17.32 -1.13
C ARG A 61 -12.92 17.16 -1.72
N SER A 62 -11.88 17.36 -0.91
CA SER A 62 -10.49 17.16 -1.32
C SER A 62 -10.04 15.74 -0.98
N HIS A 63 -9.75 14.92 -2.00
CA HIS A 63 -9.19 13.61 -1.73
C HIS A 63 -7.78 13.68 -1.13
N PHE A 64 -7.01 14.74 -1.41
CA PHE A 64 -5.69 14.92 -0.78
C PHE A 64 -5.79 15.16 0.72
N GLU A 65 -6.78 15.94 1.18
CA GLU A 65 -7.04 16.14 2.60
C GLU A 65 -7.59 14.85 3.25
N GLY A 66 -8.50 14.16 2.56
CA GLY A 66 -9.03 12.88 3.02
C GLY A 66 -7.93 11.82 3.15
N GLN A 67 -7.04 11.71 2.17
CA GLN A 67 -5.88 10.82 2.21
C GLN A 67 -4.94 11.20 3.37
N ASN A 68 -4.64 12.49 3.53
CA ASN A 68 -3.80 12.96 4.62
C ASN A 68 -4.36 12.54 5.99
N LEU A 69 -5.65 12.74 6.23
CA LEU A 69 -6.30 12.33 7.48
C LEU A 69 -6.33 10.81 7.65
N MET A 70 -6.57 10.07 6.58
CA MET A 70 -6.56 8.60 6.61
C MET A 70 -5.18 8.04 6.96
N GLU A 71 -4.11 8.67 6.47
CA GLU A 71 -2.74 8.25 6.75
C GLU A 71 -2.23 8.75 8.11
N THR A 72 -2.64 9.94 8.55
CA THR A 72 -2.21 10.46 9.86
C THR A 72 -3.06 9.94 11.02
N GLY A 73 -4.33 9.62 10.79
CA GLY A 73 -5.31 9.37 11.84
C GLY A 73 -5.71 10.64 12.59
N GLY A 74 -5.37 11.82 12.05
CA GLY A 74 -5.68 13.13 12.61
C GLY A 74 -7.11 13.59 12.31
N LEU A 75 -7.45 14.79 12.80
CA LEU A 75 -8.74 15.43 12.57
C LEU A 75 -8.67 16.68 11.71
N ILE A 76 -7.47 17.26 11.58
CA ILE A 76 -7.23 18.51 10.84
C ILE A 76 -6.20 18.17 9.73
N PRO A 77 -6.55 18.40 8.46
CA PRO A 77 -5.63 18.13 7.35
C PRO A 77 -4.30 18.86 7.50
N TYR A 78 -3.22 18.17 7.20
CA TYR A 78 -1.83 18.68 7.22
C TYR A 78 -1.31 19.18 8.57
N ASN A 79 -2.01 18.89 9.67
CA ASN A 79 -1.55 19.24 11.01
C ASN A 79 -0.50 18.25 11.53
N ASP A 80 -0.62 16.98 11.16
CA ASP A 80 0.26 15.92 11.59
C ASP A 80 1.23 15.50 10.48
N TYR A 81 2.50 15.32 10.84
CA TYR A 81 3.58 14.93 9.91
C TYR A 81 3.99 13.47 10.04
N THR A 82 3.36 12.73 10.95
CA THR A 82 3.59 11.30 11.18
C THR A 82 2.32 10.50 10.91
N GLY A 83 2.49 9.27 10.43
CA GLY A 83 1.39 8.36 10.17
C GLY A 83 0.97 7.57 11.41
N TRP A 84 -0.31 7.20 11.49
CA TRP A 84 -0.81 6.42 12.62
C TRP A 84 -0.15 5.03 12.69
N LEU A 85 0.12 4.41 11.54
CA LEU A 85 0.78 3.10 11.49
C LEU A 85 2.26 3.22 11.89
N GLY A 86 2.96 4.27 11.43
CA GLY A 86 4.33 4.56 11.87
C GLY A 86 4.44 4.68 13.39
N ARG A 87 3.55 5.44 14.03
CA ARG A 87 3.48 5.55 15.49
C ARG A 87 3.15 4.22 16.17
N GLY A 88 2.22 3.44 15.61
CA GLY A 88 1.87 2.11 16.12
C GLY A 88 3.05 1.14 16.07
N MET A 89 3.78 1.12 14.96
CA MET A 89 4.98 0.30 14.80
C MET A 89 6.09 0.69 15.78
N GLU A 90 6.32 2.00 15.96
CA GLU A 90 7.25 2.52 16.98
C GLU A 90 6.90 2.01 18.37
N SER A 91 5.62 2.16 18.78
CA SER A 91 5.15 1.70 20.07
C SER A 91 5.26 0.19 20.27
N ALA A 92 5.14 -0.58 19.20
CA ALA A 92 5.25 -2.05 19.22
C ALA A 92 6.71 -2.55 19.07
N GLY A 93 7.69 -1.69 18.84
CA GLY A 93 9.07 -2.09 18.54
C GLY A 93 9.20 -2.91 17.25
N MET A 94 8.29 -2.71 16.29
CA MET A 94 8.20 -3.49 15.06
C MET A 94 8.76 -2.70 13.88
N LYS A 95 9.19 -3.40 12.83
CA LYS A 95 9.70 -2.80 11.59
C LYS A 95 8.64 -2.85 10.51
N ALA A 96 8.57 -1.81 9.68
CA ALA A 96 7.74 -1.78 8.49
C ALA A 96 8.58 -1.52 7.24
N LEU A 97 8.05 -1.97 6.10
CA LEU A 97 8.60 -1.73 4.77
C LEU A 97 7.57 -0.99 3.91
N SER A 98 7.98 0.11 3.33
CA SER A 98 7.24 0.73 2.24
C SER A 98 7.72 0.20 0.89
N ILE A 99 6.80 -0.28 0.05
CA ILE A 99 7.07 -0.66 -1.34
C ILE A 99 6.49 0.44 -2.24
N SER A 100 7.00 1.66 -2.05
CA SER A 100 6.60 2.86 -2.79
C SER A 100 7.69 3.92 -2.74
N LEU A 101 7.63 4.90 -3.63
CA LEU A 101 8.41 6.11 -3.62
C LEU A 101 7.49 7.31 -3.85
N PRO A 102 7.51 8.30 -2.96
CA PRO A 102 8.24 8.39 -1.69
C PRO A 102 7.64 7.50 -0.58
N MET A 103 8.28 7.49 0.60
CA MET A 103 7.70 6.87 1.79
C MET A 103 6.32 7.48 2.07
N PRO A 104 5.23 6.68 2.11
CA PRO A 104 3.89 7.19 2.41
C PRO A 104 3.83 7.78 3.81
N LEU A 105 2.99 8.81 3.98
CA LEU A 105 2.81 9.48 5.26
C LEU A 105 2.37 8.49 6.35
N LEU A 106 1.57 7.49 5.98
CA LEU A 106 1.12 6.40 6.87
C LEU A 106 2.24 5.76 7.70
N LEU A 107 3.44 5.61 7.13
CA LEU A 107 4.60 5.00 7.78
C LEU A 107 5.62 6.00 8.35
N ARG A 108 5.42 7.30 8.14
CA ARG A 108 6.33 8.29 8.70
C ARG A 108 6.24 8.34 10.22
N GLY A 109 7.40 8.46 10.88
CA GLY A 109 7.55 8.51 12.34
C GLY A 109 9.02 8.49 12.71
N ASN A 110 9.31 8.21 13.98
CA ASN A 110 10.68 8.15 14.49
C ASN A 110 11.33 6.77 14.34
N ILE A 111 10.63 5.82 13.74
CA ILE A 111 11.18 4.48 13.52
C ILE A 111 11.98 4.40 12.24
N ASP A 112 12.92 3.47 12.24
CA ASP A 112 13.76 3.14 11.11
C ASP A 112 13.01 2.24 10.11
N ASN A 113 11.98 2.80 9.47
CA ASN A 113 11.25 2.13 8.40
C ASN A 113 12.09 2.10 7.14
N ASP A 114 12.09 0.94 6.46
CA ASP A 114 12.70 0.81 5.16
C ASP A 114 11.75 1.19 4.04
N ASN A 115 12.34 1.71 2.97
CA ASN A 115 11.66 1.98 1.72
C ASN A 115 12.33 1.16 0.62
N PHE A 116 11.55 0.41 -0.11
CA PHE A 116 11.97 -0.35 -1.27
C PHE A 116 11.03 -0.11 -2.44
N TYR A 117 11.59 0.24 -3.56
CA TYR A 117 10.82 0.39 -4.79
C TYR A 117 11.43 -0.49 -5.87
N PRO A 118 10.67 -1.44 -6.43
CA PRO A 118 11.13 -2.25 -7.55
C PRO A 118 11.50 -1.34 -8.71
N SER A 119 12.74 -1.37 -9.15
CA SER A 119 13.23 -0.53 -10.23
C SER A 119 13.97 -1.39 -11.27
N LYS A 120 13.75 -1.09 -12.54
CA LYS A 120 14.53 -1.65 -13.65
C LYS A 120 15.89 -0.98 -13.81
N ARG A 121 16.16 0.10 -13.06
CA ARG A 121 17.44 0.81 -13.14
C ARG A 121 18.50 -0.01 -12.41
N PRO A 122 19.68 -0.19 -13.02
CA PRO A 122 20.78 -0.85 -12.35
C PRO A 122 21.21 -0.02 -11.13
N MET A 123 21.79 -0.71 -10.15
CA MET A 123 22.46 -0.04 -9.03
C MET A 123 23.60 0.85 -9.57
N PRO A 124 23.89 1.97 -8.91
CA PRO A 124 25.05 2.78 -9.25
C PRO A 124 26.34 1.95 -9.23
N SER A 125 27.30 2.31 -10.09
CA SER A 125 28.60 1.64 -10.10
C SER A 125 29.32 1.74 -8.76
N ALA A 126 30.29 0.86 -8.53
CA ALA A 126 31.10 0.89 -7.32
C ALA A 126 31.79 2.24 -7.10
N ASP A 127 32.24 2.88 -8.19
CA ASP A 127 32.90 4.20 -8.13
C ASP A 127 31.91 5.29 -7.71
N VAL A 128 30.70 5.30 -8.24
CA VAL A 128 29.65 6.23 -7.82
C VAL A 128 29.28 6.01 -6.36
N MET A 129 29.15 4.76 -5.93
CA MET A 129 28.86 4.43 -4.54
C MET A 129 30.02 4.85 -3.59
N ALA A 130 31.26 4.77 -4.02
CA ALA A 130 32.43 5.25 -3.27
C ALA A 130 32.41 6.78 -3.15
N LEU A 131 32.12 7.49 -4.24
CA LEU A 131 31.99 8.95 -4.25
C LEU A 131 30.85 9.43 -3.33
N LEU A 132 29.70 8.77 -3.36
CA LEU A 132 28.59 9.07 -2.46
C LEU A 132 29.00 8.86 -1.00
N ALA A 133 29.71 7.77 -0.69
CA ALA A 133 30.21 7.51 0.67
C ALA A 133 31.15 8.61 1.16
N GLN A 134 32.00 9.10 0.29
CA GLN A 134 32.88 10.23 0.61
C GLN A 134 32.10 11.53 0.83
N SER A 135 31.10 11.79 -0.01
CA SER A 135 30.25 12.98 0.09
C SER A 135 29.36 12.98 1.33
N TYR A 136 28.96 11.80 1.81
CA TYR A 136 28.10 11.63 2.99
C TYR A 136 28.91 11.43 4.28
N HIS A 137 30.22 11.53 4.22
CA HIS A 137 31.07 11.40 5.39
C HIS A 137 30.69 12.43 6.48
N GLY A 138 30.38 11.93 7.68
CA GLY A 138 29.92 12.77 8.79
C GLY A 138 28.37 12.91 8.88
N GLU A 139 27.63 12.43 7.88
CA GLU A 139 26.17 12.42 7.87
C GLU A 139 25.65 11.03 8.25
N ASP A 140 25.51 10.75 9.54
CA ASP A 140 25.19 9.42 10.06
C ASP A 140 23.91 8.82 9.44
N GLY A 141 22.88 9.63 9.18
CA GLY A 141 21.62 9.19 8.57
C GLY A 141 21.84 8.66 7.15
N LEU A 142 22.60 9.41 6.34
CA LEU A 142 22.90 9.05 4.95
C LEU A 142 23.86 7.84 4.89
N MET A 143 24.82 7.76 5.79
CA MET A 143 25.73 6.62 5.87
C MET A 143 24.99 5.34 6.26
N ARG A 144 24.04 5.38 7.21
CA ARG A 144 23.17 4.24 7.54
C ARG A 144 22.30 3.82 6.35
N ALA A 145 21.69 4.78 5.65
CA ALA A 145 20.89 4.49 4.46
C ALA A 145 21.72 3.79 3.36
N MET A 146 22.94 4.27 3.11
CA MET A 146 23.86 3.64 2.17
C MET A 146 24.25 2.22 2.60
N ALA A 147 24.53 1.98 3.87
CA ALA A 147 24.84 0.66 4.39
C ALA A 147 23.68 -0.31 4.15
N LYS A 148 22.44 0.11 4.39
CA LYS A 148 21.22 -0.67 4.08
C LYS A 148 21.10 -1.00 2.60
N VAL A 149 21.33 -0.03 1.72
CA VAL A 149 21.29 -0.26 0.25
C VAL A 149 22.34 -1.28 -0.17
N ARG A 150 23.57 -1.20 0.36
CA ARG A 150 24.65 -2.15 0.05
C ARG A 150 24.39 -3.56 0.57
N ALA A 151 23.72 -3.68 1.71
CA ALA A 151 23.38 -4.98 2.31
C ALA A 151 22.22 -5.71 1.62
N ARG A 152 21.48 -5.04 0.73
CA ARG A 152 20.35 -5.65 0.03
C ARG A 152 20.84 -6.70 -0.98
N PRO A 153 20.21 -7.89 -1.02
CA PRO A 153 20.50 -8.90 -2.04
C PRO A 153 20.24 -8.35 -3.46
N VAL A 154 21.09 -8.70 -4.39
CA VAL A 154 20.95 -8.31 -5.82
C VAL A 154 19.58 -8.73 -6.39
N SER A 155 19.03 -9.86 -5.94
CA SER A 155 17.69 -10.34 -6.32
C SER A 155 16.56 -9.38 -5.97
N MET A 156 16.78 -8.49 -5.01
CA MET A 156 15.82 -7.42 -4.67
C MET A 156 15.98 -6.18 -5.53
N ALA A 157 17.20 -5.92 -6.04
CA ALA A 157 17.49 -4.76 -6.87
C ALA A 157 16.90 -4.89 -8.29
N THR A 158 16.60 -6.10 -8.72
CA THR A 158 16.09 -6.42 -10.07
C THR A 158 14.59 -6.69 -10.08
N GLY A 159 13.81 -5.98 -9.25
CA GLY A 159 12.35 -6.04 -9.34
C GLY A 159 11.90 -5.68 -10.76
N THR A 160 11.31 -6.64 -11.45
CA THR A 160 10.74 -6.45 -12.79
C THR A 160 9.38 -5.73 -12.75
N GLY A 161 8.95 -5.31 -11.56
CA GLY A 161 7.61 -4.76 -11.31
C GLY A 161 7.44 -3.36 -11.90
N ASP A 162 6.47 -3.21 -12.76
CA ASP A 162 5.76 -1.96 -12.91
C ASP A 162 5.02 -1.72 -11.57
N ASN A 163 5.09 -0.52 -11.02
CA ASN A 163 4.35 -0.14 -9.80
C ASN A 163 2.83 -0.25 -9.95
N LYS A 164 2.35 -0.50 -11.15
CA LYS A 164 0.95 -0.80 -11.48
C LYS A 164 0.62 -2.29 -11.39
N ASP A 165 1.62 -3.15 -11.28
CA ASP A 165 1.43 -4.60 -11.17
C ASP A 165 1.28 -5.01 -9.70
N ILE A 166 0.03 -5.10 -9.26
CA ILE A 166 -0.36 -5.52 -7.90
C ILE A 166 0.28 -6.85 -7.52
N ASP A 167 0.32 -7.80 -8.45
CA ASP A 167 0.88 -9.13 -8.20
C ASP A 167 2.37 -9.07 -7.89
N SER A 168 3.11 -8.24 -8.59
CA SER A 168 4.53 -8.03 -8.34
C SER A 168 4.79 -7.35 -7.00
N LEU A 169 4.01 -6.32 -6.66
CA LEU A 169 4.11 -5.64 -5.36
C LEU A 169 3.76 -6.59 -4.20
N ALA A 170 2.68 -7.34 -4.32
CA ALA A 170 2.26 -8.31 -3.31
C ALA A 170 3.28 -9.45 -3.12
N LYS A 171 3.85 -9.98 -4.21
CA LYS A 171 4.93 -10.99 -4.14
C LYS A 171 6.17 -10.43 -3.46
N THR A 172 6.56 -9.20 -3.80
CA THR A 172 7.68 -8.51 -3.17
C THR A 172 7.45 -8.36 -1.68
N ALA A 173 6.27 -7.87 -1.27
CA ALA A 173 5.87 -7.76 0.13
C ALA A 173 5.98 -9.10 0.86
N ALA A 174 5.40 -10.15 0.29
CA ALA A 174 5.40 -11.49 0.88
C ALA A 174 6.81 -12.06 1.05
N LEU A 175 7.69 -11.84 0.08
CA LEU A 175 9.10 -12.26 0.16
C LEU A 175 9.84 -11.54 1.29
N GLN A 176 9.61 -10.23 1.44
CA GLN A 176 10.25 -9.44 2.48
C GLN A 176 9.79 -9.83 3.89
N ILE A 177 8.48 -9.99 4.09
CA ILE A 177 7.89 -10.38 5.39
C ILE A 177 8.39 -11.76 5.84
N ARG A 178 8.62 -12.68 4.90
CA ARG A 178 9.07 -14.06 5.21
C ARG A 178 10.55 -14.19 5.55
N GLN A 179 11.34 -13.17 5.33
CA GLN A 179 12.77 -13.20 5.65
C GLN A 179 12.98 -13.21 7.17
N GLU A 180 14.00 -13.92 7.63
CA GLU A 180 14.45 -13.82 9.01
C GLU A 180 14.85 -12.38 9.33
N GLY A 181 14.29 -11.82 10.40
CA GLY A 181 14.46 -10.41 10.74
C GLY A 181 13.80 -9.41 9.77
N GLY A 182 12.95 -9.91 8.87
CA GLY A 182 12.18 -9.10 7.93
C GLY A 182 11.16 -8.19 8.62
N PRO A 183 10.51 -7.28 7.85
CA PRO A 183 9.51 -6.38 8.38
C PRO A 183 8.25 -7.14 8.80
N SER A 184 7.59 -6.67 9.85
CA SER A 184 6.29 -7.23 10.29
C SER A 184 5.12 -6.74 9.43
N VAL A 185 5.30 -5.60 8.75
CA VAL A 185 4.30 -4.95 7.90
C VAL A 185 4.94 -4.48 6.61
N ALA A 186 4.26 -4.68 5.50
CA ALA A 186 4.60 -4.07 4.21
C ALA A 186 3.43 -3.23 3.71
N VAL A 187 3.72 -2.01 3.27
CA VAL A 187 2.75 -1.05 2.74
C VAL A 187 3.08 -0.74 1.30
N PHE A 188 2.08 -0.74 0.44
CA PHE A 188 2.18 -0.29 -0.95
C PHE A 188 0.89 0.42 -1.37
N ASP A 189 1.01 1.39 -2.27
CA ASP A 189 -0.11 2.15 -2.79
C ASP A 189 -0.58 1.58 -4.12
N LEU A 190 -1.89 1.52 -4.28
CA LEU A 190 -2.55 1.18 -5.53
C LEU A 190 -3.24 2.42 -6.08
N GLY A 191 -2.80 2.86 -7.23
CA GLY A 191 -3.40 3.98 -7.95
C GLY A 191 -4.49 3.56 -8.94
N GLY A 192 -5.09 4.56 -9.61
CA GLY A 192 -6.05 4.32 -10.69
C GLY A 192 -7.52 4.31 -10.27
N PHE A 193 -7.82 4.65 -9.02
CA PHE A 193 -9.19 4.67 -8.49
C PHE A 193 -9.87 6.04 -8.59
N ASP A 194 -9.12 7.09 -8.91
CA ASP A 194 -9.64 8.45 -9.12
C ASP A 194 -10.17 8.59 -10.54
N THR A 195 -11.34 8.03 -10.79
CA THR A 195 -11.91 7.92 -12.13
C THR A 195 -12.70 9.16 -12.55
N HIS A 196 -13.11 10.03 -11.62
CA HIS A 196 -13.93 11.23 -11.81
C HIS A 196 -15.21 11.03 -12.64
N SER A 197 -15.11 10.31 -13.75
CA SER A 197 -16.19 9.94 -14.67
C SER A 197 -15.89 8.60 -15.33
N PHE A 198 -16.87 7.99 -15.97
CA PHE A 198 -16.74 6.71 -16.68
C PHE A 198 -16.32 5.53 -15.79
N GLN A 199 -16.61 5.55 -14.50
CA GLN A 199 -16.36 4.39 -13.66
C GLN A 199 -17.18 3.21 -14.15
N GLY A 200 -16.49 2.12 -14.53
CA GLY A 200 -17.10 0.92 -15.10
C GLY A 200 -17.44 1.02 -16.59
N GLY A 201 -17.03 2.10 -17.25
CA GLY A 201 -16.98 2.19 -18.70
C GLY A 201 -15.62 1.77 -19.24
N ASP A 202 -15.59 1.09 -20.37
CA ASP A 202 -14.37 0.74 -21.11
C ASP A 202 -13.66 1.99 -21.65
#